data_b8ae5c43bc6d1e5029766ac6290c338d
#
_entry.id   b8ae5c43bc6d1e5029766ac6290c338d
#
_cell.length_a   1.000
_cell.length_b   1.000
_cell.length_c   1.000
_cell.angle_alpha   90.00
_cell.angle_beta   90.00
_cell.angle_gamma   90.00
#
_symmetry.space_group_name_H-M   'P 1'
#
loop_
_entity.id
_entity.type
_entity.pdbx_description
1 polymer ?
#
loop_
_entity_poly.entity_id
_entity_poly.type
_entity_poly.pdbx_seq_one_letter_code
_entity_poly.pdbx_strand_id
1 'polypeptide(L)'
;MKQTLYELLVSYIVENQNKFYRVAYSYARNQEDALDIVQNAVCKALESYKNLRNADAVKTWFYRILINESLAAIKQRKKELLSDDNPQKAFL
;
A
#
# COMPACT_ATOMS: atom_id res chain seq x y z
N MET A 1 5.89 28.82 10.04
CA MET A 1 5.44 28.64 8.65
C MET A 1 4.57 27.44 8.51
N LYS A 2 3.54 27.57 7.71
CA LYS A 2 2.63 26.44 7.51
C LYS A 2 3.24 25.44 6.55
N GLN A 3 3.12 24.18 6.88
CA GLN A 3 3.47 23.14 5.94
C GLN A 3 2.44 23.10 4.82
N THR A 4 2.91 22.83 3.62
CA THR A 4 1.98 22.55 2.53
C THR A 4 1.37 21.19 2.76
N LEU A 5 0.30 20.91 2.07
CA LEU A 5 -0.35 19.61 2.16
C LEU A 5 0.61 18.50 1.75
N TYR A 6 1.40 18.75 0.72
CA TYR A 6 2.39 17.79 0.26
C TYR A 6 3.44 17.51 1.36
N GLU A 7 3.96 18.56 1.96
CA GLU A 7 4.94 18.42 3.03
C GLU A 7 4.38 17.67 4.22
N LEU A 8 3.14 17.97 4.57
CA LEU A 8 2.48 17.27 5.65
C LEU A 8 2.37 15.77 5.34
N LEU A 9 1.98 15.44 4.13
CA LEU A 9 1.88 14.04 3.72
C LEU A 9 3.23 13.35 3.79
N VAL A 10 4.28 13.98 3.28
CA VAL A 10 5.62 13.40 3.32
C VAL A 10 6.06 13.16 4.75
N SER A 11 5.85 14.13 5.63
CA SER A 11 6.20 13.98 7.04
C SER A 11 5.45 12.83 7.68
N TYR A 12 4.16 12.72 7.40
CA TYR A 12 3.34 11.66 7.94
C TYR A 12 3.85 10.30 7.50
N ILE A 13 4.18 10.16 6.22
CA ILE A 13 4.69 8.91 5.68
C ILE A 13 6.01 8.53 6.34
N VAL A 14 6.94 9.48 6.40
CA VAL A 14 8.26 9.22 6.97
C VAL A 14 8.16 8.80 8.43
N GLU A 15 7.33 9.49 9.19
CA GLU A 15 7.20 9.22 10.63
C GLU A 15 6.52 7.89 10.94
N ASN A 16 5.79 7.34 10.00
CA ASN A 16 4.98 6.15 10.25
C ASN A 16 5.37 4.95 9.40
N GLN A 17 6.54 4.98 8.81
CA GLN A 17 6.99 3.90 7.92
C GLN A 17 6.91 2.52 8.56
N ASN A 18 7.32 2.41 9.81
CA ASN A 18 7.31 1.12 10.50
C ASN A 18 5.88 0.60 10.69
N LYS A 19 4.95 1.51 10.98
CA LYS A 19 3.55 1.12 11.11
C LYS A 19 3.01 0.59 9.80
N PHE A 20 3.32 1.29 8.72
CA PHE A 20 2.83 0.89 7.40
C PHE A 20 3.40 -0.45 7.00
N TYR A 21 4.67 -0.67 7.30
CA TYR A 21 5.29 -1.96 7.02
C TYR A 21 4.58 -3.08 7.79
N ARG A 22 4.27 -2.85 9.06
CA ARG A 22 3.60 -3.87 9.86
C ARG A 22 2.21 -4.20 9.31
N VAL A 23 1.48 -3.18 8.89
CA VAL A 23 0.17 -3.39 8.29
C VAL A 23 0.31 -4.21 7.02
N ALA A 24 1.21 -3.79 6.14
CA ALA A 24 1.44 -4.49 4.88
C ALA A 24 1.90 -5.94 5.13
N TYR A 25 2.76 -6.13 6.11
CA TYR A 25 3.25 -7.46 6.44
C TYR A 25 2.13 -8.37 6.94
N SER A 26 1.18 -7.82 7.69
CA SER A 26 0.06 -8.62 8.19
C SER A 26 -0.76 -9.20 7.05
N TYR A 27 -0.75 -8.55 5.89
CA TYR A 27 -1.44 -9.05 4.71
C TYR A 27 -0.54 -9.96 3.87
N ALA A 28 0.68 -9.52 3.61
CA ALA A 28 1.58 -10.18 2.68
C ALA A 28 2.30 -11.38 3.28
N ARG A 29 2.58 -11.29 4.57
CA ARG A 29 3.27 -12.35 5.33
C ARG A 29 4.69 -12.65 4.87
N ASN A 30 5.29 -11.75 4.11
CA ASN A 30 6.71 -11.83 3.80
C ASN A 30 7.23 -10.42 3.59
N GLN A 31 8.52 -10.26 3.81
CA GLN A 31 9.16 -8.96 3.81
C GLN A 31 9.15 -8.30 2.43
N GLU A 32 9.45 -9.07 1.42
CA GLU A 32 9.57 -8.53 0.07
C GLU A 32 8.25 -7.92 -0.41
N ASP A 33 7.18 -8.68 -0.27
CA ASP A 33 5.87 -8.18 -0.68
C ASP A 33 5.40 -7.03 0.19
N ALA A 34 5.69 -7.07 1.50
CA ALA A 34 5.31 -5.99 2.38
C ALA A 34 5.99 -4.68 2.00
N LEU A 35 7.27 -4.74 1.67
CA LEU A 35 8.00 -3.56 1.23
C LEU A 35 7.44 -3.02 -0.08
N ASP A 36 7.10 -3.89 -1.00
CA ASP A 36 6.50 -3.49 -2.27
C ASP A 36 5.15 -2.80 -2.05
N ILE A 37 4.35 -3.34 -1.16
CA ILE A 37 3.05 -2.75 -0.84
C ILE A 37 3.22 -1.33 -0.31
N VAL A 38 4.12 -1.15 0.65
CA VAL A 38 4.35 0.17 1.23
C VAL A 38 4.85 1.13 0.16
N GLN A 39 5.80 0.69 -0.64
CA GLN A 39 6.34 1.53 -1.71
C GLN A 39 5.25 1.94 -2.69
N ASN A 40 4.42 1.01 -3.12
CA ASN A 40 3.33 1.32 -4.03
C ASN A 40 2.32 2.27 -3.41
N ALA A 41 2.01 2.08 -2.13
CA ALA A 41 1.08 2.97 -1.44
C ALA A 41 1.65 4.39 -1.34
N VAL A 42 2.93 4.51 -1.02
CA VAL A 42 3.58 5.81 -0.95
C VAL A 42 3.57 6.50 -2.30
N CYS A 43 3.90 5.77 -3.36
CA CYS A 43 3.90 6.33 -4.71
C CYS A 43 2.50 6.83 -5.09
N LYS A 44 1.48 6.03 -4.84
CA LYS A 44 0.12 6.44 -5.15
C LYS A 44 -0.31 7.64 -4.35
N ALA A 45 0.06 7.70 -3.07
CA ALA A 45 -0.28 8.83 -2.23
C ALA A 45 0.37 10.10 -2.76
N LEU A 46 1.64 10.03 -3.12
CA LEU A 46 2.35 11.21 -3.62
C LEU A 46 1.81 11.67 -4.98
N GLU A 47 1.33 10.73 -5.79
CA GLU A 47 0.72 11.07 -7.08
C GLU A 47 -0.66 11.67 -6.93
N SER A 48 -1.39 11.30 -5.89
CA SER A 48 -2.79 11.69 -5.71
C SER A 48 -3.03 12.64 -4.57
N TYR A 49 -1.98 13.24 -4.02
CA TYR A 49 -2.15 14.05 -2.82
C TYR A 49 -3.16 15.19 -3.00
N LYS A 50 -3.37 15.62 -4.22
CA LYS A 50 -4.33 16.68 -4.49
C LYS A 50 -5.77 16.26 -4.22
N ASN A 51 -6.00 14.96 -4.15
CA ASN A 51 -7.32 14.44 -3.78
C ASN A 51 -7.57 14.48 -2.29
N LEU A 52 -6.53 14.73 -1.51
CA LEU A 52 -6.65 14.87 -0.07
C LEU A 52 -7.23 16.24 0.22
N ARG A 53 -8.41 16.26 0.81
CA ARG A 53 -9.18 17.51 0.97
C ARG A 53 -8.66 18.40 2.07
N ASN A 54 -8.18 17.78 3.15
CA ASN A 54 -7.65 18.58 4.24
C ASN A 54 -6.67 17.75 5.04
N ALA A 55 -5.88 18.45 5.84
CA ALA A 55 -4.81 17.81 6.60
C ALA A 55 -5.33 16.80 7.62
N ASP A 56 -6.52 17.04 8.15
CA ASP A 56 -7.07 16.16 9.17
C ASP A 56 -7.42 14.79 8.61
N ALA A 57 -7.62 14.69 7.32
CA ALA A 57 -8.00 13.43 6.70
C ALA A 57 -6.82 12.58 6.26
N VAL A 58 -5.59 13.07 6.44
CA VAL A 58 -4.41 12.40 5.87
C VAL A 58 -4.27 10.96 6.35
N LYS A 59 -4.48 10.73 7.63
CA LYS A 59 -4.31 9.40 8.20
C LYS A 59 -5.27 8.38 7.58
N THR A 60 -6.55 8.70 7.58
CA THR A 60 -7.58 7.81 7.04
C THR A 60 -7.38 7.62 5.54
N TRP A 61 -7.05 8.71 4.86
CA TRP A 61 -6.85 8.71 3.42
C TRP A 61 -5.68 7.81 3.03
N PHE A 62 -4.56 7.94 3.74
CA PHE A 62 -3.38 7.13 3.43
C PHE A 62 -3.61 5.66 3.77
N TYR A 63 -4.23 5.38 4.90
CA TYR A 63 -4.50 3.99 5.27
C TYR A 63 -5.42 3.31 4.27
N ARG A 64 -6.35 4.05 3.70
CA ARG A 64 -7.20 3.49 2.66
C ARG A 64 -6.37 3.05 1.45
N ILE A 65 -5.41 3.88 1.06
CA ILE A 65 -4.52 3.53 -0.04
C ILE A 65 -3.69 2.31 0.33
N LEU A 66 -3.15 2.29 1.54
CA LEU A 66 -2.31 1.18 1.99
C LEU A 66 -3.09 -0.15 2.02
N ILE A 67 -4.28 -0.13 2.56
CA ILE A 67 -5.12 -1.32 2.61
C ILE A 67 -5.48 -1.78 1.20
N ASN A 68 -5.85 -0.85 0.34
CA ASN A 68 -6.18 -1.20 -1.04
C ASN A 68 -4.99 -1.83 -1.76
N GLU A 69 -3.79 -1.31 -1.54
CA GLU A 69 -2.59 -1.90 -2.14
C GLU A 69 -2.30 -3.28 -1.56
N SER A 70 -2.54 -3.44 -0.26
CA SER A 70 -2.34 -4.74 0.39
C SER A 70 -3.29 -5.78 -0.18
N LEU A 71 -4.55 -5.43 -0.34
CA LEU A 71 -5.54 -6.34 -0.89
C LEU A 71 -5.26 -6.65 -2.36
N ALA A 72 -4.82 -5.65 -3.11
CA ALA A 72 -4.47 -5.85 -4.51
C ALA A 72 -3.29 -6.80 -4.65
N ALA A 73 -2.31 -6.70 -3.76
CA ALA A 73 -1.15 -7.57 -3.78
C ALA A 73 -1.53 -9.01 -3.48
N ILE A 74 -2.43 -9.22 -2.50
CA ILE A 74 -2.91 -10.55 -2.18
C ILE A 74 -3.67 -11.14 -3.35
N LYS A 75 -4.51 -10.35 -3.96
CA LYS A 75 -5.31 -10.77 -5.09
C LYS A 75 -4.41 -11.14 -6.28
N GLN A 76 -3.40 -10.33 -6.53
CA GLN A 76 -2.46 -10.57 -7.61
C GLN A 76 -1.67 -11.85 -7.37
N ARG A 77 -1.20 -12.05 -6.15
CA ARG A 77 -0.47 -13.26 -5.81
C ARG A 77 -1.33 -14.51 -5.98
N LYS A 78 -2.58 -14.45 -5.54
CA LYS A 78 -3.49 -15.54 -5.69
C LYS A 78 -3.73 -15.85 -7.17
N LYS A 79 -3.87 -14.81 -7.97
CA LYS A 79 -4.05 -14.96 -9.40
C LYS A 79 -2.83 -15.60 -10.04
N GLU A 80 -1.64 -15.20 -9.63
CA GLU A 80 -0.41 -15.78 -10.14
C GLU A 80 -0.28 -17.25 -9.80
N LEU A 81 -0.66 -17.61 -8.59
CA LEU A 81 -0.65 -19.01 -8.19
C LEU A 81 -1.60 -19.84 -9.03
N LEU A 82 -2.77 -19.30 -9.31
CA LEU A 82 -3.72 -19.99 -10.14
C LEU A 82 -3.25 -20.07 -11.58
N SER A 83 -2.55 -19.07 -12.05
CA SER A 83 -1.99 -19.08 -13.40
C SER A 83 -0.86 -20.07 -13.52
N ASP A 84 -0.04 -20.15 -12.49
CA ASP A 84 1.02 -21.12 -12.45
C ASP A 84 0.50 -22.51 -12.47
N ASP A 85 -0.66 -22.68 -11.92
CA ASP A 85 -1.37 -23.91 -12.00
C ASP A 85 -1.97 -24.07 -13.33
N ASN A 86 -1.42 -23.46 -14.29
CA ASN A 86 -1.97 -23.49 -15.56
C ASN A 86 -2.76 -24.77 -15.80
N PRO A 87 -3.50 -24.85 -16.82
CA PRO A 87 -4.50 -25.90 -17.04
C PRO A 87 -3.98 -27.28 -16.79
N GLN A 88 -2.78 -27.55 -17.18
CA GLN A 88 -2.27 -28.86 -16.97
C GLN A 88 -2.09 -29.14 -15.52
N LYS A 89 -1.71 -28.12 -14.76
CA LYS A 89 -1.52 -28.30 -13.36
C LYS A 89 -2.80 -28.38 -12.63
N ALA A 90 -3.74 -27.61 -13.09
CA ALA A 90 -4.99 -27.48 -12.39
C ALA A 90 -5.69 -28.80 -12.26
N PHE A 91 -5.44 -29.71 -13.13
CA PHE A 91 -6.09 -30.97 -13.00
C PHE A 91 -5.16 -32.10 -12.96
N LEU A 92 -4.02 -31.83 -12.55
CA LEU A 92 -3.09 -32.90 -12.29
C LEU A 92 -3.24 -33.42 -10.90
#